data_30b93a244a6f169899cabe98616990ea
#
_entry.id   30b93a244a6f169899cabe98616990ea
#
_cell.length_a   1.000
_cell.length_b   1.000
_cell.length_c   1.000
_cell.angle_alpha   90.00
_cell.angle_beta   90.00
_cell.angle_gamma   90.00
#
_symmetry.space_group_name_H-M   'P 1'
#
loop_
_entity.id
_entity.type
_entity.pdbx_description
1 polymer ?
#
loop_
_entity_poly.entity_id
_entity_poly.type
_entity_poly.pdbx_seq_one_letter_code
_entity_poly.pdbx_strand_id
1 'polypeptide(L)'
;MDIKAEEISKIIREQIGSYAVNVDVAEVGSIISIGDGIARVHGVENAMAGEMLEFPHGVFGIALNLEEESVGAVLLGEFREIKEGDPVKRTGRIISVPVGEEMLGRVVNALGQPVDGKGPIATKQFAPIERLAPGVVDRSPVKEPLQTGLKAIDAMVPIGRGQRELIIGDRQTGKTAVAIDAILNQKETGVICIYNAIGQKQSTVAQVVKTLEDADAMRYSIVVTAAAADPAPLLYISPYSACTMGEYFRDSGRHALCIYDDLSKHAQAYREISLLLRRPPGREAYPGDVFYLHSRLLERAAKVKQELGGGSLTALPIIETQAGDLSAYIPTNVISITDGQIFLESDLFHQGVRPAINVGNSVSRVGGSAQIKAMRQVAGTLRLALAQYRELAAFAQFGSDLDKSTQEQLHRGARLVEILKQPQYEPLPVERQVAIIYAATNGYLDKIAVSEARAFETELYKFIETRYAQLFGAIAKEKQLSDQLKGQLDAAVKEFATDFAARKAAAA
;
A
#
# COMPACT_ATOMS: atom_id res chain seq x y z
N MET A 1 12.18 -17.35 -18.39
CA MET A 1 13.35 -18.19 -18.04
C MET A 1 12.97 -18.97 -16.82
N ASP A 2 12.79 -20.29 -16.97
CA ASP A 2 12.48 -21.13 -15.83
C ASP A 2 13.77 -21.31 -15.03
N ILE A 3 13.82 -20.68 -13.86
CA ILE A 3 14.89 -20.96 -12.89
C ILE A 3 14.57 -22.35 -12.33
N LYS A 4 15.42 -23.33 -12.62
CA LYS A 4 15.23 -24.70 -12.18
C LYS A 4 15.24 -24.76 -10.66
N ALA A 5 14.36 -25.53 -10.06
CA ALA A 5 14.27 -25.77 -8.61
C ALA A 5 15.64 -26.15 -7.98
N GLU A 6 16.53 -26.74 -8.75
CA GLU A 6 17.91 -27.06 -8.37
C GLU A 6 18.79 -25.82 -8.12
N GLU A 7 18.60 -24.73 -8.87
CA GLU A 7 19.36 -23.48 -8.66
C GLU A 7 18.89 -22.75 -7.40
N ILE A 8 17.58 -22.78 -7.13
CA ILE A 8 17.00 -22.20 -5.91
C ILE A 8 17.51 -22.98 -4.69
N SER A 9 17.51 -24.30 -4.73
CA SER A 9 18.06 -25.16 -3.66
C SER A 9 19.54 -24.93 -3.43
N LYS A 10 20.31 -24.65 -4.51
CA LYS A 10 21.74 -24.39 -4.42
C LYS A 10 22.03 -23.03 -3.79
N ILE A 11 21.30 -21.99 -4.16
CA ILE A 11 21.42 -20.64 -3.58
C ILE A 11 21.04 -20.65 -2.10
N ILE A 12 19.97 -21.37 -1.73
CA ILE A 12 19.56 -21.55 -0.32
C ILE A 12 20.69 -22.23 0.47
N ARG A 13 21.29 -23.29 -0.06
CA ARG A 13 22.42 -23.97 0.59
C ARG A 13 23.64 -23.07 0.75
N GLU A 14 24.00 -22.29 -0.26
CA GLU A 14 25.15 -21.38 -0.22
C GLU A 14 24.97 -20.22 0.74
N GLN A 15 23.76 -19.62 0.78
CA GLN A 15 23.46 -18.52 1.70
C GLN A 15 23.31 -18.98 3.15
N ILE A 16 22.72 -20.14 3.41
CA ILE A 16 22.62 -20.70 4.77
C ILE A 16 23.98 -21.26 5.23
N GLY A 17 24.79 -21.84 4.35
CA GLY A 17 26.13 -22.32 4.64
C GLY A 17 27.13 -21.23 5.04
N SER A 18 26.89 -19.97 4.62
CA SER A 18 27.74 -18.82 5.01
C SER A 18 27.43 -18.27 6.41
N TYR A 19 26.34 -18.71 7.03
CA TYR A 19 26.02 -18.40 8.43
C TYR A 19 26.70 -19.39 9.36
N ALA A 20 28.01 -19.21 9.59
CA ALA A 20 28.74 -19.93 10.60
C ALA A 20 28.30 -19.50 12.02
N VAL A 21 27.18 -20.02 12.49
CA VAL A 21 26.86 -20.11 13.90
C VAL A 21 26.83 -21.61 14.21
N ASN A 22 27.56 -22.04 15.24
CA ASN A 22 27.54 -23.40 15.75
C ASN A 22 26.10 -23.91 15.85
N VAL A 23 25.74 -24.79 14.93
CA VAL A 23 24.49 -25.54 15.03
C VAL A 23 24.73 -26.60 16.06
N ASP A 24 24.29 -26.42 17.30
CA ASP A 24 24.04 -27.53 18.20
C ASP A 24 23.13 -28.50 17.42
N VAL A 25 23.50 -29.80 17.44
CA VAL A 25 22.73 -30.84 16.77
C VAL A 25 21.38 -30.94 17.52
N ALA A 26 20.45 -30.08 17.13
CA ALA A 26 19.14 -30.06 17.71
C ALA A 26 18.35 -31.30 17.25
N GLU A 27 17.34 -31.67 18.00
CA GLU A 27 16.43 -32.79 17.82
C GLU A 27 16.13 -33.14 16.36
N VAL A 28 16.20 -34.43 16.05
CA VAL A 28 15.79 -34.96 14.75
C VAL A 28 14.52 -35.76 14.94
N GLY A 29 13.44 -35.28 14.29
CA GLY A 29 12.18 -35.98 14.25
C GLY A 29 11.98 -36.76 12.96
N SER A 30 10.82 -37.35 12.79
CA SER A 30 10.39 -38.05 11.60
C SER A 30 9.00 -37.60 11.12
N ILE A 31 8.80 -37.67 9.81
CA ILE A 31 7.51 -37.30 9.20
C ILE A 31 6.51 -38.43 9.45
N ILE A 32 5.40 -38.11 10.14
CA ILE A 32 4.29 -39.04 10.36
C ILE A 32 3.40 -39.11 9.11
N SER A 33 3.11 -37.94 8.52
CA SER A 33 2.29 -37.84 7.31
C SER A 33 2.66 -36.57 6.54
N ILE A 34 2.54 -36.62 5.22
CA ILE A 34 2.78 -35.51 4.32
C ILE A 34 1.69 -35.46 3.24
N GLY A 35 1.21 -34.28 2.92
CA GLY A 35 0.22 -34.06 1.85
C GLY A 35 -0.04 -32.57 1.69
N ASP A 36 -0.28 -32.14 0.45
CA ASP A 36 -0.66 -30.77 0.10
C ASP A 36 0.23 -29.69 0.69
N GLY A 37 1.54 -29.95 0.81
CA GLY A 37 2.51 -29.01 1.35
C GLY A 37 2.52 -28.89 2.88
N ILE A 38 1.81 -29.77 3.59
CA ILE A 38 1.83 -29.88 5.06
C ILE A 38 2.48 -31.18 5.45
N ALA A 39 3.38 -31.12 6.43
CA ALA A 39 3.97 -32.30 7.08
C ALA A 39 3.61 -32.31 8.56
N ARG A 40 3.24 -33.48 9.08
CA ARG A 40 3.19 -33.73 10.53
C ARG A 40 4.44 -34.44 10.95
N VAL A 41 5.14 -33.85 11.91
CA VAL A 41 6.47 -34.30 12.35
C VAL A 41 6.39 -34.71 13.82
N HIS A 42 6.92 -35.89 14.15
CA HIS A 42 7.06 -36.36 15.51
C HIS A 42 8.52 -36.29 15.95
N GLY A 43 8.78 -36.12 17.25
CA GLY A 43 10.15 -36.11 17.80
C GLY A 43 10.85 -34.74 17.69
N VAL A 44 10.12 -33.66 17.48
CA VAL A 44 10.62 -32.27 17.51
C VAL A 44 9.83 -31.44 18.55
N GLU A 45 9.69 -31.99 19.75
CA GLU A 45 8.78 -31.48 20.79
C GLU A 45 9.17 -30.10 21.31
N ASN A 46 10.45 -29.73 21.23
CA ASN A 46 10.91 -28.40 21.64
C ASN A 46 10.88 -27.36 20.51
N ALA A 47 10.26 -27.67 19.35
CA ALA A 47 10.13 -26.71 18.25
C ALA A 47 9.33 -25.49 18.67
N MET A 48 9.78 -24.31 18.28
CA MET A 48 9.07 -23.05 18.52
C MET A 48 8.07 -22.76 17.41
N ALA A 49 6.98 -22.05 17.73
CA ALA A 49 6.08 -21.54 16.70
C ALA A 49 6.85 -20.60 15.75
N GLY A 50 6.73 -20.81 14.44
CA GLY A 50 7.49 -20.06 13.44
C GLY A 50 8.94 -20.50 13.26
N GLU A 51 9.38 -21.58 13.93
CA GLU A 51 10.72 -22.13 13.73
C GLU A 51 10.84 -22.77 12.34
N MET A 52 11.97 -22.54 11.70
CA MET A 52 12.34 -23.26 10.46
C MET A 52 12.76 -24.70 10.79
N LEU A 53 12.19 -25.63 10.08
CA LEU A 53 12.55 -27.04 10.09
C LEU A 53 13.20 -27.40 8.75
N GLU A 54 14.28 -28.18 8.80
CA GLU A 54 14.99 -28.66 7.61
C GLU A 54 14.50 -30.06 7.26
N PHE A 55 13.96 -30.20 6.07
CA PHE A 55 13.49 -31.45 5.47
C PHE A 55 14.54 -32.00 4.48
N PRO A 56 14.41 -33.25 4.03
CA PRO A 56 15.26 -33.80 2.98
C PRO A 56 15.27 -32.96 1.72
N HIS A 57 16.28 -33.18 0.88
CA HIS A 57 16.47 -32.45 -0.39
C HIS A 57 16.63 -30.92 -0.25
N GLY A 58 16.91 -30.42 0.97
CA GLY A 58 17.12 -29.01 1.24
C GLY A 58 15.83 -28.19 1.22
N VAL A 59 14.69 -28.84 1.43
CA VAL A 59 13.41 -28.17 1.60
C VAL A 59 13.28 -27.68 3.05
N PHE A 60 12.75 -26.49 3.22
CA PHE A 60 12.47 -25.92 4.53
C PHE A 60 10.94 -25.87 4.78
N GLY A 61 10.56 -25.98 6.04
CA GLY A 61 9.20 -25.78 6.49
C GLY A 61 9.15 -24.86 7.71
N ILE A 62 7.97 -24.40 8.03
CA ILE A 62 7.70 -23.57 9.22
C ILE A 62 6.79 -24.36 10.15
N ALA A 63 7.18 -24.48 11.42
CA ALA A 63 6.35 -25.03 12.48
C ALA A 63 5.18 -24.07 12.79
N LEU A 64 3.93 -24.46 12.50
CA LEU A 64 2.75 -23.64 12.72
C LEU A 64 1.76 -24.21 13.74
N ASN A 65 1.66 -25.54 13.83
CA ASN A 65 0.82 -26.22 14.80
C ASN A 65 1.70 -26.98 15.78
N LEU A 66 1.68 -26.60 17.03
CA LEU A 66 2.40 -27.30 18.10
C LEU A 66 1.38 -28.10 18.88
N GLU A 67 1.33 -29.42 18.62
CA GLU A 67 0.48 -30.38 19.33
C GLU A 67 1.36 -31.18 20.33
N GLU A 68 0.75 -31.86 21.28
CA GLU A 68 1.46 -32.59 22.34
C GLU A 68 2.42 -33.67 21.81
N GLU A 69 2.02 -34.37 20.73
CA GLU A 69 2.79 -35.48 20.16
C GLU A 69 3.35 -35.21 18.77
N SER A 70 3.00 -34.08 18.16
CA SER A 70 3.43 -33.75 16.80
C SER A 70 3.48 -32.26 16.54
N VAL A 71 4.26 -31.89 15.52
CA VAL A 71 4.35 -30.54 15.01
C VAL A 71 3.82 -30.51 13.57
N GLY A 72 2.81 -29.69 13.32
CA GLY A 72 2.33 -29.40 11.98
C GLY A 72 3.21 -28.34 11.33
N ALA A 73 3.94 -28.74 10.31
CA ALA A 73 4.83 -27.88 9.54
C ALA A 73 4.30 -27.63 8.15
N VAL A 74 4.48 -26.42 7.66
CA VAL A 74 4.11 -25.97 6.31
C VAL A 74 5.37 -25.86 5.47
N LEU A 75 5.42 -26.52 4.32
CA LEU A 75 6.61 -26.62 3.49
C LEU A 75 6.74 -25.41 2.57
N LEU A 76 7.96 -24.86 2.47
CA LEU A 76 8.29 -23.64 1.71
C LEU A 76 8.91 -23.94 0.34
N GLY A 77 8.68 -25.12 -0.21
CA GLY A 77 9.28 -25.52 -1.48
C GLY A 77 8.63 -26.75 -2.09
N GLU A 78 9.26 -27.30 -3.10
CA GLU A 78 8.81 -28.53 -3.76
C GLU A 78 8.92 -29.72 -2.80
N PHE A 79 7.83 -30.39 -2.54
CA PHE A 79 7.74 -31.46 -1.52
C PHE A 79 7.45 -32.85 -2.08
N ARG A 80 7.39 -33.02 -3.40
CA ARG A 80 7.01 -34.27 -4.05
C ARG A 80 7.95 -35.45 -3.77
N GLU A 81 9.20 -35.14 -3.45
CA GLU A 81 10.23 -36.16 -3.15
C GLU A 81 10.31 -36.52 -1.67
N ILE A 82 9.64 -35.74 -0.79
CA ILE A 82 9.61 -35.97 0.66
C ILE A 82 8.57 -37.04 0.99
N LYS A 83 8.94 -37.99 1.87
CA LYS A 83 8.11 -39.15 2.22
C LYS A 83 7.88 -39.27 3.71
N GLU A 84 6.84 -40.05 4.07
CA GLU A 84 6.65 -40.48 5.47
C GLU A 84 7.85 -41.30 5.95
N GLY A 85 8.24 -41.06 7.19
CA GLY A 85 9.42 -41.64 7.81
C GLY A 85 10.73 -40.88 7.54
N ASP A 86 10.74 -39.90 6.64
CA ASP A 86 11.92 -39.08 6.40
C ASP A 86 12.34 -38.25 7.62
N PRO A 87 13.64 -38.02 7.84
CA PRO A 87 14.13 -37.25 8.98
C PRO A 87 13.87 -35.75 8.79
N VAL A 88 13.47 -35.05 9.88
CA VAL A 88 13.32 -33.60 9.94
C VAL A 88 14.16 -33.04 11.07
N LYS A 89 14.95 -32.02 10.78
CA LYS A 89 15.83 -31.39 11.76
C LYS A 89 15.30 -30.04 12.20
N ARG A 90 15.36 -29.80 13.49
CA ARG A 90 15.17 -28.44 14.02
C ARG A 90 16.36 -27.56 13.66
N THR A 91 16.08 -26.32 13.30
CA THR A 91 17.14 -25.34 13.06
C THR A 91 17.40 -24.42 14.25
N GLY A 92 16.49 -24.39 15.24
CA GLY A 92 16.52 -23.44 16.36
C GLY A 92 16.36 -21.97 15.93
N ARG A 93 15.97 -21.72 14.68
CA ARG A 93 15.89 -20.38 14.11
C ARG A 93 14.47 -20.07 13.65
N ILE A 94 13.98 -18.93 14.07
CA ILE A 94 12.76 -18.35 13.52
C ILE A 94 13.04 -17.87 12.09
N ILE A 95 12.07 -18.03 11.20
CA ILE A 95 12.18 -17.61 9.81
C ILE A 95 12.58 -16.13 9.72
N SER A 96 13.62 -15.85 8.94
CA SER A 96 14.21 -14.52 8.78
C SER A 96 14.42 -14.20 7.30
N VAL A 97 14.38 -12.92 6.95
CA VAL A 97 14.61 -12.42 5.60
C VAL A 97 15.77 -11.43 5.55
N PRO A 98 16.44 -11.30 4.40
CA PRO A 98 17.47 -10.30 4.21
C PRO A 98 16.85 -8.89 4.30
N VAL A 99 17.58 -7.98 4.92
CA VAL A 99 17.24 -6.56 5.05
C VAL A 99 18.46 -5.71 4.73
N GLY A 100 18.28 -4.44 4.43
CA GLY A 100 19.40 -3.54 4.16
C GLY A 100 19.20 -2.70 2.91
N GLU A 101 20.13 -1.79 2.67
CA GLU A 101 20.17 -0.93 1.48
C GLU A 101 20.36 -1.74 0.19
N GLU A 102 21.01 -2.91 0.28
CA GLU A 102 21.27 -3.80 -0.84
C GLU A 102 19.98 -4.41 -1.42
N MET A 103 18.87 -4.29 -0.70
CA MET A 103 17.55 -4.71 -1.16
C MET A 103 16.91 -3.69 -2.12
N LEU A 104 17.38 -2.44 -2.15
CA LEU A 104 16.83 -1.41 -3.03
C LEU A 104 17.05 -1.75 -4.49
N GLY A 105 16.05 -1.52 -5.32
CA GLY A 105 16.08 -1.82 -6.75
C GLY A 105 15.88 -3.29 -7.10
N ARG A 106 15.61 -4.15 -6.11
CA ARG A 106 15.50 -5.59 -6.29
C ARG A 106 14.03 -6.06 -6.28
N VAL A 107 13.82 -7.14 -7.04
CA VAL A 107 12.57 -7.92 -6.99
C VAL A 107 12.92 -9.26 -6.34
N VAL A 108 12.23 -9.57 -5.24
CA VAL A 108 12.50 -10.75 -4.41
C VAL A 108 11.23 -11.55 -4.18
N ASN A 109 11.40 -12.84 -3.86
CA ASN A 109 10.29 -13.69 -3.42
C ASN A 109 9.97 -13.47 -1.92
N ALA A 110 9.03 -14.24 -1.39
CA ALA A 110 8.60 -14.17 0.01
C ALA A 110 9.71 -14.47 1.02
N LEU A 111 10.77 -15.16 0.61
CA LEU A 111 11.94 -15.47 1.43
C LEU A 111 13.09 -14.44 1.28
N GLY A 112 12.85 -13.37 0.49
CA GLY A 112 13.85 -12.35 0.19
C GLY A 112 14.90 -12.77 -0.84
N GLN A 113 14.69 -13.86 -1.56
CA GLN A 113 15.57 -14.31 -2.62
C GLN A 113 15.31 -13.55 -3.91
N PRO A 114 16.36 -13.13 -4.64
CA PRO A 114 16.19 -12.37 -5.88
C PRO A 114 15.53 -13.20 -6.99
N VAL A 115 14.56 -12.63 -7.66
CA VAL A 115 13.86 -13.21 -8.83
C VAL A 115 13.97 -12.32 -10.08
N ASP A 116 14.78 -11.26 -10.00
CA ASP A 116 14.95 -10.23 -11.04
C ASP A 116 16.10 -10.54 -12.03
N GLY A 117 16.81 -11.64 -11.86
CA GLY A 117 17.94 -11.99 -12.72
C GLY A 117 19.20 -11.12 -12.51
N LYS A 118 19.20 -10.23 -11.52
CA LYS A 118 20.33 -9.32 -11.24
C LYS A 118 21.41 -9.94 -10.33
N GLY A 119 21.36 -11.25 -10.14
CA GLY A 119 22.31 -11.99 -9.29
C GLY A 119 22.00 -11.90 -7.79
N PRO A 120 22.82 -12.54 -6.94
CA PRO A 120 22.60 -12.60 -5.50
C PRO A 120 22.65 -11.22 -4.83
N ILE A 121 21.93 -11.08 -3.71
CA ILE A 121 21.95 -9.86 -2.89
C ILE A 121 23.04 -9.99 -1.84
N ALA A 122 23.99 -9.06 -1.82
CA ALA A 122 25.17 -9.11 -0.97
C ALA A 122 24.95 -8.59 0.46
N THR A 123 23.73 -8.68 1.00
CA THR A 123 23.48 -8.27 2.39
C THR A 123 23.94 -9.32 3.38
N LYS A 124 24.44 -8.85 4.53
CA LYS A 124 24.77 -9.69 5.69
C LYS A 124 23.78 -9.54 6.84
N GLN A 125 22.76 -8.70 6.65
CA GLN A 125 21.77 -8.41 7.66
C GLN A 125 20.48 -9.17 7.39
N PHE A 126 20.00 -9.88 8.42
CA PHE A 126 18.76 -10.63 8.38
C PHE A 126 17.92 -10.26 9.60
N ALA A 127 16.62 -10.22 9.42
CA ALA A 127 15.68 -9.95 10.49
C ALA A 127 14.53 -10.96 10.48
N PRO A 128 14.03 -11.39 11.64
CA PRO A 128 12.91 -12.32 11.71
C PRO A 128 11.65 -11.68 11.11
N ILE A 129 10.83 -12.47 10.42
CA ILE A 129 9.59 -11.97 9.83
C ILE A 129 8.49 -11.76 10.87
N GLU A 130 8.51 -12.50 11.97
CA GLU A 130 7.61 -12.34 13.10
C GLU A 130 8.29 -11.44 14.15
N ARG A 131 7.74 -10.23 14.31
CA ARG A 131 8.21 -9.24 15.27
C ARG A 131 7.03 -8.59 15.97
N LEU A 132 7.24 -8.24 17.22
CA LEU A 132 6.27 -7.46 17.98
C LEU A 132 6.18 -6.03 17.41
N ALA A 133 4.95 -5.52 17.33
CA ALA A 133 4.71 -4.13 16.97
C ALA A 133 5.29 -3.18 18.04
N PRO A 134 5.70 -1.96 17.68
CA PRO A 134 6.09 -0.94 18.65
C PRO A 134 5.00 -0.73 19.70
N GLY A 135 5.38 -0.69 20.97
CA GLY A 135 4.48 -0.45 22.08
C GLY A 135 3.86 0.96 22.07
N VAL A 136 2.85 1.18 22.89
CA VAL A 136 2.19 2.51 22.98
C VAL A 136 3.19 3.60 23.36
N VAL A 137 4.13 3.26 24.26
CA VAL A 137 5.16 4.20 24.74
C VAL A 137 6.18 4.54 23.65
N ASP A 138 6.38 3.66 22.68
CA ASP A 138 7.39 3.82 21.62
C ASP A 138 6.89 4.65 20.43
N ARG A 139 5.58 4.86 20.35
CA ARG A 139 4.93 5.56 19.25
C ARG A 139 4.94 7.07 19.42
N SER A 140 5.03 7.77 18.31
CA SER A 140 4.85 9.22 18.19
C SER A 140 3.57 9.52 17.41
N PRO A 141 2.86 10.62 17.69
CA PRO A 141 1.69 11.02 16.91
C PRO A 141 2.02 11.26 15.44
N VAL A 142 1.13 10.83 14.55
CA VAL A 142 1.25 11.03 13.11
C VAL A 142 0.90 12.49 12.78
N LYS A 143 1.87 13.27 12.30
CA LYS A 143 1.73 14.70 11.97
C LYS A 143 2.39 15.09 10.65
N GLU A 144 3.18 14.20 10.08
CA GLU A 144 3.89 14.45 8.83
C GLU A 144 3.10 13.85 7.67
N PRO A 145 2.83 14.62 6.59
CA PRO A 145 2.11 14.09 5.45
C PRO A 145 2.95 13.06 4.68
N LEU A 146 2.28 11.99 4.22
CA LEU A 146 2.72 11.14 3.14
C LEU A 146 1.87 11.51 1.93
N GLN A 147 2.40 12.37 1.08
CA GLN A 147 1.67 12.85 -0.09
C GLN A 147 1.65 11.78 -1.16
N THR A 148 0.44 11.49 -1.66
CA THR A 148 0.23 10.49 -2.72
C THR A 148 0.39 11.06 -4.12
N GLY A 149 0.34 12.39 -4.24
CA GLY A 149 0.30 13.07 -5.52
C GLY A 149 -1.09 13.03 -6.19
N LEU A 150 -2.07 12.43 -5.54
CA LEU A 150 -3.45 12.36 -6.02
C LEU A 150 -4.29 13.43 -5.33
N LYS A 151 -4.80 14.39 -6.10
CA LYS A 151 -5.60 15.54 -5.61
C LYS A 151 -6.73 15.10 -4.67
N ALA A 152 -7.46 14.07 -5.05
CA ALA A 152 -8.61 13.60 -4.29
C ALA A 152 -8.21 13.03 -2.93
N ILE A 153 -7.07 12.34 -2.82
CA ILE A 153 -6.57 11.75 -1.58
C ILE A 153 -5.95 12.84 -0.71
N ASP A 154 -4.95 13.55 -1.23
CA ASP A 154 -4.18 14.53 -0.47
C ASP A 154 -5.07 15.67 0.08
N ALA A 155 -6.16 16.01 -0.64
CA ALA A 155 -7.10 17.04 -0.21
C ALA A 155 -8.17 16.54 0.78
N MET A 156 -8.68 15.31 0.62
CA MET A 156 -9.89 14.87 1.34
C MET A 156 -9.69 13.68 2.27
N VAL A 157 -8.73 12.80 1.98
CA VAL A 157 -8.42 11.59 2.76
C VAL A 157 -6.91 11.50 2.97
N PRO A 158 -6.31 12.52 3.60
CA PRO A 158 -4.85 12.62 3.69
C PRO A 158 -4.23 11.50 4.52
N ILE A 159 -3.06 11.06 4.09
CA ILE A 159 -2.30 9.99 4.70
C ILE A 159 -1.07 10.59 5.40
N GLY A 160 -0.81 10.16 6.63
CA GLY A 160 0.38 10.57 7.39
C GLY A 160 1.44 9.48 7.46
N ARG A 161 2.68 9.87 7.65
CA ARG A 161 3.81 8.95 7.83
C ARG A 161 3.68 8.15 9.11
N GLY A 162 3.49 6.85 8.99
CA GLY A 162 3.22 5.94 10.11
C GLY A 162 1.75 5.56 10.27
N GLN A 163 0.87 6.03 9.39
CA GLN A 163 -0.54 5.69 9.35
C GLN A 163 -0.78 4.38 8.59
N ARG A 164 -1.90 3.72 8.91
CA ARG A 164 -2.44 2.57 8.17
C ARG A 164 -3.69 3.02 7.45
N GLU A 165 -3.63 3.17 6.14
CA GLU A 165 -4.78 3.59 5.33
C GLU A 165 -5.16 2.51 4.34
N LEU A 166 -6.38 1.99 4.46
CA LEU A 166 -6.88 0.91 3.62
C LEU A 166 -7.31 1.42 2.25
N ILE A 167 -6.90 0.75 1.19
CA ILE A 167 -7.45 0.94 -0.15
C ILE A 167 -8.41 -0.22 -0.44
N ILE A 168 -9.69 0.06 -0.59
CA ILE A 168 -10.72 -0.96 -0.71
C ILE A 168 -11.67 -0.69 -1.88
N GLY A 169 -12.09 -1.73 -2.57
CA GLY A 169 -13.02 -1.65 -3.68
C GLY A 169 -13.05 -2.92 -4.52
N ASP A 170 -13.95 -2.96 -5.47
CA ASP A 170 -14.13 -4.12 -6.35
C ASP A 170 -12.94 -4.32 -7.30
N ARG A 171 -12.94 -5.45 -7.97
CA ARG A 171 -11.90 -5.78 -8.94
C ARG A 171 -11.84 -4.74 -10.05
N GLN A 172 -10.63 -4.34 -10.47
CA GLN A 172 -10.38 -3.40 -11.57
C GLN A 172 -10.90 -1.95 -11.33
N THR A 173 -11.12 -1.53 -10.10
CA THR A 173 -11.49 -0.15 -9.76
C THR A 173 -10.31 0.82 -9.64
N GLY A 174 -9.07 0.35 -9.85
CA GLY A 174 -7.87 1.18 -9.81
C GLY A 174 -7.11 1.16 -8.48
N LYS A 175 -7.35 0.18 -7.59
CA LYS A 175 -6.65 0.06 -6.29
C LYS A 175 -5.12 0.06 -6.43
N THR A 176 -4.60 -0.83 -7.28
CA THR A 176 -3.16 -0.92 -7.57
C THR A 176 -2.62 0.38 -8.18
N ALA A 177 -3.37 1.05 -9.06
CA ALA A 177 -2.95 2.31 -9.65
C ALA A 177 -2.75 3.41 -8.60
N VAL A 178 -3.69 3.57 -7.66
CA VAL A 178 -3.57 4.49 -6.52
C VAL A 178 -2.31 4.19 -5.70
N ALA A 179 -2.03 2.91 -5.44
CA ALA A 179 -0.84 2.50 -4.70
C ALA A 179 0.46 2.81 -5.45
N ILE A 180 0.50 2.58 -6.76
CA ILE A 180 1.66 2.90 -7.60
C ILE A 180 1.87 4.41 -7.69
N ASP A 181 0.81 5.22 -7.88
CA ASP A 181 0.91 6.68 -7.85
C ASP A 181 1.52 7.18 -6.52
N ALA A 182 1.10 6.59 -5.40
CA ALA A 182 1.69 6.90 -4.10
C ALA A 182 3.20 6.58 -4.04
N ILE A 183 3.68 5.49 -4.66
CA ILE A 183 5.11 5.19 -4.78
C ILE A 183 5.81 6.23 -5.66
N LEU A 184 5.27 6.50 -6.85
CA LEU A 184 5.87 7.42 -7.81
C LEU A 184 6.06 8.82 -7.22
N ASN A 185 5.12 9.25 -6.38
CA ASN A 185 5.20 10.54 -5.70
C ASN A 185 6.26 10.61 -4.58
N GLN A 186 6.85 9.47 -4.18
CA GLN A 186 7.91 9.48 -3.17
C GLN A 186 9.30 9.82 -3.73
N LYS A 187 9.42 10.07 -5.01
CA LYS A 187 10.68 10.54 -5.60
C LYS A 187 11.17 11.78 -4.86
N GLU A 188 12.43 11.74 -4.41
CA GLU A 188 13.09 12.84 -3.67
C GLU A 188 12.53 13.15 -2.26
N THR A 189 11.54 12.39 -1.76
CA THR A 189 11.01 12.58 -0.40
C THR A 189 11.81 11.86 0.69
N GLY A 190 12.73 10.97 0.28
CA GLY A 190 13.49 10.10 1.19
C GLY A 190 12.70 8.91 1.78
N VAL A 191 11.47 8.69 1.32
CA VAL A 191 10.65 7.54 1.73
C VAL A 191 11.04 6.32 0.89
N ILE A 192 11.35 5.21 1.55
CA ILE A 192 11.59 3.91 0.91
C ILE A 192 10.26 3.19 0.73
N CYS A 193 10.03 2.67 -0.47
CA CYS A 193 8.78 2.01 -0.81
C CYS A 193 8.97 0.50 -0.91
N ILE A 194 8.08 -0.27 -0.32
CA ILE A 194 8.02 -1.71 -0.43
C ILE A 194 6.68 -2.08 -1.05
N TYR A 195 6.70 -2.63 -2.26
CA TYR A 195 5.50 -3.13 -2.92
C TYR A 195 5.44 -4.65 -2.79
N ASN A 196 4.47 -5.14 -2.05
CA ASN A 196 4.24 -6.56 -1.86
C ASN A 196 3.08 -7.05 -2.73
N ALA A 197 3.38 -7.82 -3.76
CA ALA A 197 2.42 -8.47 -4.63
C ALA A 197 2.07 -9.86 -4.06
N ILE A 198 0.81 -10.04 -3.62
CA ILE A 198 0.33 -11.26 -2.96
C ILE A 198 -0.68 -11.96 -3.86
N GLY A 199 -0.35 -13.16 -4.34
CA GLY A 199 -1.24 -13.96 -5.19
C GLY A 199 -1.59 -13.28 -6.53
N GLN A 200 -0.73 -12.39 -7.01
CA GLN A 200 -0.86 -11.71 -8.29
C GLN A 200 -0.32 -12.59 -9.43
N LYS A 201 -0.83 -12.38 -10.65
CA LYS A 201 -0.24 -13.00 -11.84
C LYS A 201 1.16 -12.43 -12.09
N GLN A 202 2.12 -13.25 -12.47
CA GLN A 202 3.48 -12.80 -12.78
C GLN A 202 3.51 -11.69 -13.84
N SER A 203 2.64 -11.76 -14.84
CA SER A 203 2.51 -10.70 -15.86
C SER A 203 2.10 -9.34 -15.27
N THR A 204 1.22 -9.34 -14.27
CA THR A 204 0.82 -8.12 -13.55
C THR A 204 1.98 -7.54 -12.75
N VAL A 205 2.71 -8.39 -12.04
CA VAL A 205 3.89 -7.98 -11.26
C VAL A 205 4.97 -7.41 -12.20
N ALA A 206 5.24 -8.06 -13.33
CA ALA A 206 6.18 -7.58 -14.34
C ALA A 206 5.79 -6.20 -14.90
N GLN A 207 4.50 -5.95 -15.10
CA GLN A 207 4.00 -4.64 -15.54
C GLN A 207 4.20 -3.56 -14.46
N VAL A 208 3.96 -3.88 -13.18
CA VAL A 208 4.22 -2.95 -12.08
C VAL A 208 5.71 -2.64 -12.00
N VAL A 209 6.58 -3.65 -12.02
CA VAL A 209 8.04 -3.47 -11.99
C VAL A 209 8.49 -2.58 -13.13
N LYS A 210 8.00 -2.83 -14.35
CA LYS A 210 8.32 -1.98 -15.52
C LYS A 210 7.86 -0.54 -15.30
N THR A 211 6.66 -0.31 -14.79
CA THR A 211 6.16 1.05 -14.50
C THR A 211 7.06 1.78 -13.50
N LEU A 212 7.53 1.07 -12.46
CA LEU A 212 8.46 1.63 -11.47
C LEU A 212 9.86 1.90 -12.07
N GLU A 213 10.34 1.03 -12.96
CA GLU A 213 11.61 1.21 -13.68
C GLU A 213 11.54 2.41 -14.64
N ASP A 214 10.49 2.51 -15.46
CA ASP A 214 10.28 3.59 -16.42
C ASP A 214 10.21 4.98 -15.72
N ALA A 215 9.70 5.01 -14.48
CA ALA A 215 9.63 6.22 -13.64
C ALA A 215 10.87 6.45 -12.76
N ASP A 216 11.91 5.60 -12.88
CA ASP A 216 13.11 5.62 -12.01
C ASP A 216 12.79 5.44 -10.50
N ALA A 217 11.65 4.81 -10.19
CA ALA A 217 11.18 4.61 -8.82
C ALA A 217 11.81 3.36 -8.16
N MET A 218 12.38 2.45 -8.93
CA MET A 218 13.07 1.28 -8.37
C MET A 218 14.27 1.66 -7.50
N ARG A 219 14.90 2.82 -7.70
CA ARG A 219 16.03 3.29 -6.87
C ARG A 219 15.72 3.38 -5.38
N TYR A 220 14.47 3.64 -5.04
CA TYR A 220 13.99 3.76 -3.65
C TYR A 220 12.91 2.74 -3.32
N SER A 221 12.79 1.69 -4.14
CA SER A 221 11.74 0.68 -3.98
C SER A 221 12.31 -0.74 -3.89
N ILE A 222 11.58 -1.60 -3.18
CA ILE A 222 11.76 -3.05 -3.11
C ILE A 222 10.44 -3.68 -3.55
N VAL A 223 10.49 -4.68 -4.42
CA VAL A 223 9.31 -5.46 -4.81
C VAL A 223 9.42 -6.86 -4.21
N VAL A 224 8.44 -7.22 -3.39
CA VAL A 224 8.31 -8.56 -2.82
C VAL A 224 7.16 -9.28 -3.51
N THR A 225 7.40 -10.41 -4.12
CA THR A 225 6.37 -11.14 -4.86
C THR A 225 6.13 -12.54 -4.32
N ALA A 226 4.86 -12.89 -4.17
CA ALA A 226 4.38 -14.25 -4.03
C ALA A 226 3.29 -14.44 -5.08
N ALA A 227 3.63 -15.14 -6.16
CA ALA A 227 2.77 -15.27 -7.33
C ALA A 227 1.54 -16.15 -7.05
N ALA A 228 0.52 -16.03 -7.88
CA ALA A 228 -0.69 -16.86 -7.75
C ALA A 228 -0.45 -18.37 -7.97
N ALA A 229 0.69 -18.72 -8.57
CA ALA A 229 1.11 -20.11 -8.76
C ALA A 229 1.99 -20.66 -7.64
N ASP A 230 2.41 -19.79 -6.72
CA ASP A 230 3.25 -20.18 -5.59
C ASP A 230 2.38 -20.90 -4.53
N PRO A 231 2.98 -21.81 -3.74
CA PRO A 231 2.29 -22.46 -2.64
C PRO A 231 1.74 -21.45 -1.61
N ALA A 232 0.58 -21.76 -1.03
CA ALA A 232 -0.08 -20.92 -0.04
C ALA A 232 0.83 -20.43 1.11
N PRO A 233 1.79 -21.24 1.61
CA PRO A 233 2.75 -20.79 2.62
C PRO A 233 3.59 -19.57 2.22
N LEU A 234 3.98 -19.46 0.97
CA LEU A 234 4.73 -18.31 0.47
C LEU A 234 3.86 -17.05 0.41
N LEU A 235 2.58 -17.20 0.04
CA LEU A 235 1.62 -16.10 0.08
C LEU A 235 1.37 -15.63 1.52
N TYR A 236 1.33 -16.58 2.46
CA TYR A 236 1.14 -16.30 3.89
C TYR A 236 2.29 -15.51 4.51
N ILE A 237 3.54 -15.87 4.23
CA ILE A 237 4.70 -15.18 4.83
C ILE A 237 5.06 -13.87 4.13
N SER A 238 4.72 -13.72 2.86
CA SER A 238 5.12 -12.58 2.02
C SER A 238 4.84 -11.20 2.64
N PRO A 239 3.65 -10.90 3.24
CA PRO A 239 3.43 -9.59 3.86
C PRO A 239 4.30 -9.32 5.08
N TYR A 240 4.58 -10.36 5.87
CA TYR A 240 5.46 -10.23 7.02
C TYR A 240 6.90 -9.96 6.59
N SER A 241 7.36 -10.61 5.53
CA SER A 241 8.68 -10.38 4.93
C SER A 241 8.81 -8.93 4.45
N ALA A 242 7.82 -8.44 3.69
CA ALA A 242 7.77 -7.06 3.21
C ALA A 242 7.74 -6.05 4.37
N CYS A 243 6.95 -6.34 5.42
CA CYS A 243 6.89 -5.53 6.63
C CYS A 243 8.26 -5.44 7.31
N THR A 244 8.95 -6.57 7.48
CA THR A 244 10.28 -6.62 8.10
C THR A 244 11.31 -5.81 7.33
N MET A 245 11.28 -5.87 5.99
CA MET A 245 12.15 -5.02 5.15
C MET A 245 11.84 -3.53 5.37
N GLY A 246 10.58 -3.15 5.50
CA GLY A 246 10.16 -1.78 5.82
C GLY A 246 10.55 -1.33 7.23
N GLU A 247 10.47 -2.22 8.21
CA GLU A 247 10.87 -1.95 9.59
C GLU A 247 12.36 -1.65 9.73
N TYR A 248 13.21 -2.29 8.92
CA TYR A 248 14.64 -1.98 8.89
C TYR A 248 14.88 -0.48 8.67
N PHE A 249 14.18 0.11 7.70
CA PHE A 249 14.31 1.54 7.42
C PHE A 249 13.68 2.40 8.51
N ARG A 250 12.52 2.03 9.05
CA ARG A 250 11.91 2.70 10.20
C ARG A 250 12.85 2.74 11.39
N ASP A 251 13.42 1.59 11.74
CA ASP A 251 14.26 1.44 12.93
C ASP A 251 15.64 2.11 12.74
N SER A 252 16.06 2.36 11.50
CA SER A 252 17.23 3.19 11.16
C SER A 252 16.95 4.70 11.10
N GLY A 253 15.76 5.14 11.53
CA GLY A 253 15.38 6.56 11.57
C GLY A 253 14.86 7.12 10.25
N ARG A 254 14.60 6.28 9.26
CA ARG A 254 14.07 6.66 7.95
C ARG A 254 12.55 6.45 7.87
N HIS A 255 11.98 6.76 6.73
CA HIS A 255 10.57 6.58 6.47
C HIS A 255 10.38 5.50 5.41
N ALA A 256 9.47 4.59 5.67
CA ALA A 256 9.09 3.54 4.73
C ALA A 256 7.58 3.55 4.46
N LEU A 257 7.21 3.19 3.24
CA LEU A 257 5.85 2.95 2.79
C LEU A 257 5.74 1.49 2.35
N CYS A 258 4.88 0.71 2.98
CA CYS A 258 4.63 -0.67 2.61
C CYS A 258 3.21 -0.83 2.03
N ILE A 259 3.12 -1.37 0.82
CA ILE A 259 1.88 -1.65 0.12
C ILE A 259 1.66 -3.15 0.11
N TYR A 260 0.47 -3.62 0.50
CA TYR A 260 0.09 -5.03 0.50
C TYR A 260 -1.02 -5.28 -0.53
N ASP A 261 -0.67 -5.74 -1.71
CA ASP A 261 -1.60 -5.94 -2.85
C ASP A 261 -1.77 -7.44 -3.20
N ASP A 262 -2.76 -8.17 -2.63
CA ASP A 262 -3.78 -7.73 -1.69
C ASP A 262 -3.90 -8.67 -0.47
N LEU A 263 -4.39 -8.13 0.64
CA LEU A 263 -4.61 -8.90 1.87
C LEU A 263 -5.83 -9.84 1.79
N SER A 264 -6.71 -9.70 0.81
CA SER A 264 -7.79 -10.69 0.59
C SER A 264 -7.20 -12.04 0.22
N LYS A 265 -6.17 -12.06 -0.65
CA LYS A 265 -5.47 -13.30 -1.03
C LYS A 265 -4.59 -13.83 0.10
N HIS A 266 -4.02 -12.95 0.90
CA HIS A 266 -3.32 -13.34 2.11
C HIS A 266 -4.23 -14.11 3.07
N ALA A 267 -5.44 -13.61 3.32
CA ALA A 267 -6.44 -14.30 4.15
C ALA A 267 -6.87 -15.64 3.52
N GLN A 268 -7.05 -15.70 2.20
CA GLN A 268 -7.37 -16.94 1.49
C GLN A 268 -6.28 -17.98 1.65
N ALA A 269 -5.01 -17.62 1.49
CA ALA A 269 -3.88 -18.52 1.70
C ALA A 269 -3.83 -19.04 3.15
N TYR A 270 -4.08 -18.18 4.12
CA TYR A 270 -4.14 -18.58 5.53
C TYR A 270 -5.30 -19.51 5.84
N ARG A 271 -6.47 -19.29 5.20
CA ARG A 271 -7.61 -20.21 5.28
C ARG A 271 -7.26 -21.60 4.72
N GLU A 272 -6.63 -21.65 3.56
CA GLU A 272 -6.17 -22.90 2.94
C GLU A 272 -5.21 -23.66 3.86
N ILE A 273 -4.15 -23.02 4.34
CA ILE A 273 -3.20 -23.63 5.29
C ILE A 273 -3.92 -24.13 6.54
N SER A 274 -4.83 -23.34 7.10
CA SER A 274 -5.54 -23.69 8.34
C SER A 274 -6.45 -24.90 8.17
N LEU A 275 -7.12 -25.01 7.03
CA LEU A 275 -7.96 -26.18 6.71
C LEU A 275 -7.11 -27.44 6.50
N LEU A 276 -5.96 -27.32 5.82
CA LEU A 276 -5.02 -28.42 5.64
C LEU A 276 -4.41 -28.90 6.97
N LEU A 277 -4.14 -27.96 7.89
CA LEU A 277 -3.73 -28.24 9.27
C LEU A 277 -4.89 -28.73 10.16
N ARG A 278 -6.09 -28.93 9.61
CA ARG A 278 -7.31 -29.37 10.31
C ARG A 278 -7.73 -28.47 11.47
N ARG A 279 -7.40 -27.18 11.40
CA ARG A 279 -7.91 -26.19 12.37
C ARG A 279 -9.42 -26.04 12.18
N PRO A 280 -10.22 -25.90 13.25
CA PRO A 280 -11.67 -25.76 13.13
C PRO A 280 -12.03 -24.49 12.36
N PRO A 281 -12.84 -24.57 11.29
CA PRO A 281 -13.26 -23.41 10.52
C PRO A 281 -14.33 -22.59 11.27
N GLY A 282 -14.26 -21.28 11.12
CA GLY A 282 -15.28 -20.33 11.55
C GLY A 282 -16.09 -19.76 10.38
N ARG A 283 -16.45 -18.47 10.46
CA ARG A 283 -17.21 -17.76 9.43
C ARG A 283 -16.48 -17.81 8.09
N GLU A 284 -17.20 -18.13 7.00
CA GLU A 284 -16.67 -18.27 5.64
C GLU A 284 -15.46 -19.24 5.53
N ALA A 285 -15.43 -20.24 6.41
CA ALA A 285 -14.35 -21.20 6.57
C ALA A 285 -12.98 -20.60 6.96
N TYR A 286 -12.92 -19.35 7.36
CA TYR A 286 -11.71 -18.76 7.96
C TYR A 286 -11.49 -19.30 9.37
N PRO A 287 -10.22 -19.48 9.80
CA PRO A 287 -9.92 -19.81 11.18
C PRO A 287 -10.29 -18.67 12.13
N GLY A 288 -10.54 -18.98 13.40
CA GLY A 288 -10.98 -18.00 14.40
C GLY A 288 -9.99 -16.87 14.66
N ASP A 289 -8.71 -17.07 14.33
CA ASP A 289 -7.61 -16.11 14.51
C ASP A 289 -7.29 -15.26 13.26
N VAL A 290 -8.15 -15.27 12.22
CA VAL A 290 -7.92 -14.49 11.01
C VAL A 290 -7.86 -12.98 11.26
N PHE A 291 -8.54 -12.46 12.28
CA PHE A 291 -8.38 -11.08 12.71
C PHE A 291 -6.94 -10.80 13.16
N TYR A 292 -6.37 -11.69 13.97
CA TYR A 292 -5.00 -11.58 14.45
C TYR A 292 -3.97 -11.68 13.33
N LEU A 293 -4.25 -12.44 12.26
CA LEU A 293 -3.40 -12.48 11.07
C LEU A 293 -3.09 -11.07 10.53
N HIS A 294 -4.10 -10.24 10.35
CA HIS A 294 -3.94 -8.89 9.81
C HIS A 294 -3.57 -7.85 10.87
N SER A 295 -4.10 -7.98 12.11
CA SER A 295 -3.81 -7.02 13.15
C SER A 295 -2.34 -7.05 13.58
N ARG A 296 -1.73 -8.22 13.77
CA ARG A 296 -0.29 -8.33 14.10
C ARG A 296 0.63 -7.83 12.99
N LEU A 297 0.19 -7.89 11.71
CA LEU A 297 0.91 -7.32 10.58
C LEU A 297 0.80 -5.79 10.59
N LEU A 298 -0.43 -5.27 10.60
CA LEU A 298 -0.71 -3.84 10.40
C LEU A 298 -0.34 -2.99 11.61
N GLU A 299 -0.40 -3.54 12.83
CA GLU A 299 0.05 -2.83 14.04
C GLU A 299 1.57 -2.54 14.05
N ARG A 300 2.35 -3.24 13.24
CA ARG A 300 3.78 -2.97 13.07
C ARG A 300 4.04 -1.65 12.33
N ALA A 301 3.06 -1.17 11.54
CA ALA A 301 3.12 0.16 10.92
C ALA A 301 2.87 1.24 11.98
N ALA A 302 3.85 2.11 12.18
CA ALA A 302 3.82 3.17 13.18
C ALA A 302 4.86 4.26 12.88
N LYS A 303 4.66 5.43 13.47
CA LYS A 303 5.69 6.46 13.67
C LYS A 303 6.31 6.21 15.03
N VAL A 304 7.62 6.02 15.11
CA VAL A 304 8.34 5.85 16.37
C VAL A 304 8.85 7.18 16.91
N LYS A 305 9.10 7.22 18.22
CA LYS A 305 9.65 8.40 18.90
C LYS A 305 11.07 8.73 18.42
N GLN A 306 11.48 9.98 18.66
CA GLN A 306 12.81 10.46 18.27
C GLN A 306 13.94 9.69 18.97
N GLU A 307 13.73 9.25 20.21
CA GLU A 307 14.68 8.42 20.96
C GLU A 307 14.93 7.04 20.29
N LEU A 308 13.98 6.58 19.49
CA LEU A 308 14.07 5.36 18.68
C LEU A 308 14.39 5.65 17.21
N GLY A 309 14.97 6.82 16.91
CA GLY A 309 15.36 7.24 15.57
C GLY A 309 14.32 8.09 14.84
N GLY A 310 13.07 8.22 15.33
CA GLY A 310 12.04 9.07 14.71
C GLY A 310 11.55 8.59 13.35
N GLY A 311 11.85 7.38 12.93
CA GLY A 311 11.42 6.80 11.66
C GLY A 311 9.92 6.47 11.63
N SER A 312 9.43 6.06 10.47
CA SER A 312 8.04 5.63 10.31
C SER A 312 7.91 4.50 9.30
N LEU A 313 6.93 3.64 9.51
CA LEU A 313 6.44 2.67 8.54
C LEU A 313 4.96 2.95 8.31
N THR A 314 4.61 3.40 7.11
CA THR A 314 3.23 3.63 6.66
C THR A 314 2.74 2.39 5.93
N ALA A 315 1.52 1.96 6.19
CA ALA A 315 0.92 0.80 5.53
C ALA A 315 -0.26 1.22 4.64
N LEU A 316 -0.25 0.74 3.41
CA LEU A 316 -1.38 0.82 2.47
C LEU A 316 -1.82 -0.62 2.11
N PRO A 317 -2.61 -1.28 2.99
CA PRO A 317 -3.21 -2.55 2.64
C PRO A 317 -4.29 -2.36 1.57
N ILE A 318 -4.39 -3.32 0.67
CA ILE A 318 -5.43 -3.40 -0.36
C ILE A 318 -6.35 -4.56 -0.03
N ILE A 319 -7.66 -4.31 -0.10
CA ILE A 319 -8.71 -5.32 0.02
C ILE A 319 -9.59 -5.30 -1.22
N GLU A 320 -9.88 -6.46 -1.76
CA GLU A 320 -10.84 -6.64 -2.84
C GLU A 320 -12.22 -6.95 -2.28
N THR A 321 -13.22 -6.18 -2.69
CA THR A 321 -14.63 -6.43 -2.39
C THR A 321 -15.33 -7.11 -3.57
N GLN A 322 -16.52 -7.63 -3.32
CA GLN A 322 -17.43 -8.13 -4.34
C GLN A 322 -18.72 -7.30 -4.29
N ALA A 323 -19.11 -6.73 -5.42
CA ALA A 323 -20.29 -5.87 -5.54
C ALA A 323 -20.36 -4.72 -4.51
N GLY A 324 -19.19 -4.17 -4.14
CA GLY A 324 -19.09 -3.07 -3.17
C GLY A 324 -19.42 -3.42 -1.71
N ASP A 325 -19.49 -4.73 -1.38
CA ASP A 325 -19.86 -5.18 -0.03
C ASP A 325 -18.73 -4.95 0.98
N LEU A 326 -18.84 -3.86 1.74
CA LEU A 326 -17.94 -3.52 2.84
C LEU A 326 -18.25 -4.33 4.12
N SER A 327 -19.40 -4.99 4.20
CA SER A 327 -19.85 -5.74 5.39
C SER A 327 -19.34 -7.17 5.42
N ALA A 328 -18.69 -7.64 4.37
CA ALA A 328 -18.06 -8.96 4.30
C ALA A 328 -16.99 -9.13 5.40
N TYR A 329 -16.65 -10.37 5.73
CA TYR A 329 -15.88 -10.69 6.92
C TYR A 329 -14.46 -10.08 6.90
N ILE A 330 -13.69 -10.28 5.85
CA ILE A 330 -12.32 -9.75 5.77
C ILE A 330 -12.30 -8.21 5.63
N PRO A 331 -13.11 -7.56 4.77
CA PRO A 331 -13.24 -6.11 4.72
C PRO A 331 -13.50 -5.48 6.09
N THR A 332 -14.51 -5.98 6.81
CA THR A 332 -14.88 -5.45 8.14
C THR A 332 -13.72 -5.54 9.14
N ASN A 333 -12.99 -6.65 9.15
CA ASN A 333 -11.83 -6.83 10.01
C ASN A 333 -10.74 -5.80 9.72
N VAL A 334 -10.38 -5.61 8.44
CA VAL A 334 -9.28 -4.70 8.06
C VAL A 334 -9.68 -3.23 8.25
N ILE A 335 -10.94 -2.85 7.97
CA ILE A 335 -11.46 -1.50 8.27
C ILE A 335 -11.32 -1.18 9.77
N SER A 336 -11.56 -2.15 10.64
CA SER A 336 -11.45 -1.95 12.09
C SER A 336 -10.00 -1.81 12.58
N ILE A 337 -9.04 -2.46 11.91
CA ILE A 337 -7.61 -2.42 12.25
C ILE A 337 -6.95 -1.13 11.76
N THR A 338 -7.40 -0.57 10.63
CA THR A 338 -6.78 0.56 9.97
C THR A 338 -7.23 1.91 10.53
N ASP A 339 -6.46 2.95 10.25
CA ASP A 339 -6.71 4.34 10.68
C ASP A 339 -7.58 5.12 9.66
N GLY A 340 -8.24 4.41 8.77
CA GLY A 340 -9.12 4.93 7.74
C GLY A 340 -9.12 4.06 6.49
N GLN A 341 -9.94 4.47 5.52
CA GLN A 341 -10.07 3.78 4.24
C GLN A 341 -10.32 4.74 3.08
N ILE A 342 -9.78 4.37 1.93
CA ILE A 342 -10.05 4.95 0.61
C ILE A 342 -10.93 3.96 -0.13
N PHE A 343 -12.21 4.27 -0.28
CA PHE A 343 -13.18 3.41 -0.97
C PHE A 343 -13.27 3.77 -2.45
N LEU A 344 -12.92 2.82 -3.31
CA LEU A 344 -13.03 2.93 -4.76
C LEU A 344 -14.32 2.25 -5.24
N GLU A 345 -15.20 3.03 -5.85
CA GLU A 345 -16.54 2.63 -6.26
C GLU A 345 -16.61 2.33 -7.76
N SER A 346 -17.17 1.17 -8.12
CA SER A 346 -17.27 0.73 -9.52
C SER A 346 -18.12 1.67 -10.38
N ASP A 347 -19.21 2.20 -9.84
CA ASP A 347 -20.08 3.10 -10.56
C ASP A 347 -19.38 4.41 -10.95
N LEU A 348 -18.60 4.98 -10.04
CA LEU A 348 -17.78 6.16 -10.33
C LEU A 348 -16.73 5.85 -11.41
N PHE A 349 -16.11 4.67 -11.34
CA PHE A 349 -15.12 4.25 -12.33
C PHE A 349 -15.72 4.14 -13.73
N HIS A 350 -16.90 3.54 -13.85
CA HIS A 350 -17.63 3.42 -15.12
C HIS A 350 -18.15 4.77 -15.65
N GLN A 351 -18.47 5.70 -14.77
CA GLN A 351 -18.82 7.08 -15.12
C GLN A 351 -17.60 7.93 -15.55
N GLY A 352 -16.41 7.35 -15.56
CA GLY A 352 -15.18 8.06 -15.95
C GLY A 352 -14.60 8.98 -14.87
N VAL A 353 -15.04 8.86 -13.62
CA VAL A 353 -14.41 9.52 -12.47
C VAL A 353 -13.22 8.68 -12.04
N ARG A 354 -12.00 9.15 -12.31
CA ARG A 354 -10.75 8.44 -12.01
C ARG A 354 -9.74 9.38 -11.37
N PRO A 355 -9.23 9.04 -10.16
CA PRO A 355 -9.53 7.85 -9.35
C PRO A 355 -10.99 7.84 -8.86
N ALA A 356 -11.57 6.64 -8.77
CA ALA A 356 -13.00 6.43 -8.50
C ALA A 356 -13.32 6.50 -6.98
N ILE A 357 -12.81 7.51 -6.30
CA ILE A 357 -12.88 7.65 -4.85
C ILE A 357 -14.27 8.12 -4.42
N ASN A 358 -14.94 7.29 -3.62
CA ASN A 358 -16.16 7.70 -2.95
C ASN A 358 -15.82 8.52 -1.70
N VAL A 359 -16.01 9.84 -1.77
CA VAL A 359 -15.67 10.79 -0.70
C VAL A 359 -16.54 10.58 0.56
N GLY A 360 -17.77 10.08 0.40
CA GLY A 360 -18.68 9.82 1.52
C GLY A 360 -18.18 8.67 2.42
N ASN A 361 -17.77 7.55 1.79
CA ASN A 361 -17.36 6.33 2.46
C ASN A 361 -15.84 6.28 2.76
N SER A 362 -15.06 7.21 2.23
CA SER A 362 -13.63 7.33 2.48
C SER A 362 -13.37 8.22 3.69
N VAL A 363 -12.51 7.75 4.59
CA VAL A 363 -12.22 8.44 5.87
C VAL A 363 -10.74 8.31 6.20
N SER A 364 -10.10 9.39 6.61
CA SER A 364 -8.81 9.37 7.30
C SER A 364 -9.01 9.80 8.75
N ARG A 365 -8.67 8.94 9.72
CA ARG A 365 -8.77 9.27 11.15
C ARG A 365 -7.69 10.24 11.62
N VAL A 366 -6.60 10.37 10.87
CA VAL A 366 -5.54 11.36 11.12
C VAL A 366 -5.97 12.72 10.55
N GLY A 367 -6.62 12.72 9.38
CA GLY A 367 -7.22 13.90 8.78
C GLY A 367 -6.24 15.05 8.56
N GLY A 368 -6.68 16.25 8.85
CA GLY A 368 -5.89 17.47 8.62
C GLY A 368 -4.55 17.56 9.35
N SER A 369 -4.29 16.68 10.33
CA SER A 369 -2.96 16.59 10.96
C SER A 369 -1.90 16.04 10.00
N ALA A 370 -2.32 15.28 8.99
CA ALA A 370 -1.48 14.74 7.92
C ALA A 370 -1.44 15.64 6.66
N GLN A 371 -1.84 16.88 6.77
CA GLN A 371 -1.78 17.86 5.67
C GLN A 371 -0.83 19.01 6.00
N ILE A 372 -0.16 19.54 4.99
CA ILE A 372 0.48 20.86 5.11
C ILE A 372 -0.60 21.94 5.31
N LYS A 373 -0.27 23.04 5.99
CA LYS A 373 -1.24 24.10 6.27
C LYS A 373 -1.86 24.66 4.99
N ALA A 374 -1.07 24.84 3.92
CA ALA A 374 -1.55 25.33 2.62
C ALA A 374 -2.70 24.46 2.07
N MET A 375 -2.53 23.13 2.07
CA MET A 375 -3.59 22.23 1.61
C MET A 375 -4.84 22.32 2.50
N ARG A 376 -4.66 22.35 3.82
CA ARG A 376 -5.78 22.48 4.76
C ARG A 376 -6.56 23.79 4.57
N GLN A 377 -5.87 24.88 4.25
CA GLN A 377 -6.52 26.18 3.99
C GLN A 377 -7.39 26.16 2.74
N VAL A 378 -7.02 25.44 1.69
CA VAL A 378 -7.77 25.42 0.41
C VAL A 378 -8.77 24.27 0.32
N ALA A 379 -8.52 23.15 0.97
CA ALA A 379 -9.35 21.94 0.89
C ALA A 379 -10.42 21.84 1.99
N GLY A 380 -10.43 22.73 2.97
CA GLY A 380 -11.29 22.63 4.15
C GLY A 380 -12.79 22.52 3.86
N THR A 381 -13.27 23.15 2.81
CA THR A 381 -14.69 23.11 2.39
C THR A 381 -14.99 22.11 1.27
N LEU A 382 -13.94 21.55 0.64
CA LEU A 382 -14.06 20.72 -0.57
C LEU A 382 -14.95 19.49 -0.34
N ARG A 383 -14.72 18.77 0.76
CA ARG A 383 -15.49 17.57 1.11
C ARG A 383 -16.98 17.87 1.28
N LEU A 384 -17.31 18.96 1.96
CA LEU A 384 -18.69 19.41 2.16
C LEU A 384 -19.33 19.79 0.82
N ALA A 385 -18.63 20.55 -0.01
CA ALA A 385 -19.12 20.97 -1.33
C ALA A 385 -19.43 19.77 -2.24
N LEU A 386 -18.58 18.73 -2.21
CA LEU A 386 -18.82 17.50 -2.99
C LEU A 386 -19.95 16.65 -2.42
N ALA A 387 -20.13 16.60 -1.10
CA ALA A 387 -21.26 15.92 -0.48
C ALA A 387 -22.58 16.59 -0.89
N GLN A 388 -22.67 17.91 -0.78
CA GLN A 388 -23.81 18.69 -1.22
C GLN A 388 -24.10 18.51 -2.72
N TYR A 389 -23.05 18.53 -3.55
CA TYR A 389 -23.20 18.27 -4.99
C TYR A 389 -23.83 16.91 -5.27
N ARG A 390 -23.40 15.85 -4.58
CA ARG A 390 -23.94 14.49 -4.77
C ARG A 390 -25.42 14.40 -4.42
N GLU A 391 -25.81 15.00 -3.29
CA GLU A 391 -27.22 15.07 -2.87
C GLU A 391 -28.05 15.83 -3.89
N LEU A 392 -27.61 17.01 -4.31
CA LEU A 392 -28.31 17.85 -5.29
C LEU A 392 -28.35 17.20 -6.67
N ALA A 393 -27.29 16.52 -7.10
CA ALA A 393 -27.25 15.81 -8.39
C ALA A 393 -28.23 14.63 -8.43
N ALA A 394 -28.38 13.89 -7.32
CA ALA A 394 -29.41 12.87 -7.20
C ALA A 394 -30.82 13.46 -7.26
N PHE A 395 -31.03 14.59 -6.61
CA PHE A 395 -32.33 15.29 -6.62
C PHE A 395 -32.67 15.87 -8.00
N ALA A 396 -31.68 16.41 -8.71
CA ALA A 396 -31.84 17.00 -10.03
C ALA A 396 -32.33 16.00 -11.11
N GLN A 397 -32.11 14.70 -10.89
CA GLN A 397 -32.61 13.64 -11.78
C GLN A 397 -34.14 13.49 -11.71
N PHE A 398 -34.78 13.94 -10.63
CA PHE A 398 -36.21 13.75 -10.37
C PHE A 398 -37.04 15.03 -10.47
N GLY A 399 -36.44 16.23 -10.60
CA GLY A 399 -37.16 17.50 -10.60
C GLY A 399 -36.64 18.49 -11.61
N SER A 400 -37.55 19.23 -12.27
CA SER A 400 -37.24 20.16 -13.37
C SER A 400 -36.98 21.60 -12.95
N ASP A 401 -37.46 22.06 -11.80
CA ASP A 401 -37.39 23.46 -11.37
C ASP A 401 -36.49 23.63 -10.16
N LEU A 402 -35.17 23.77 -10.43
CA LEU A 402 -34.20 24.13 -9.41
C LEU A 402 -34.05 25.66 -9.35
N ASP A 403 -33.97 26.18 -8.14
CA ASP A 403 -33.67 27.61 -7.94
C ASP A 403 -32.24 27.92 -8.40
N LYS A 404 -31.97 29.20 -8.69
CA LYS A 404 -30.70 29.66 -9.25
C LYS A 404 -29.49 29.32 -8.37
N SER A 405 -29.67 29.40 -7.05
CA SER A 405 -28.59 29.05 -6.08
C SER A 405 -28.21 27.57 -6.16
N THR A 406 -29.22 26.70 -6.23
CA THR A 406 -29.02 25.24 -6.39
C THR A 406 -28.36 24.91 -7.73
N GLN A 407 -28.73 25.57 -8.81
CA GLN A 407 -28.06 25.40 -10.12
C GLN A 407 -26.59 25.82 -10.07
N GLU A 408 -26.26 26.94 -9.41
CA GLU A 408 -24.87 27.39 -9.24
C GLU A 408 -24.05 26.41 -8.44
N GLN A 409 -24.61 25.82 -7.37
CA GLN A 409 -23.94 24.76 -6.59
C GLN A 409 -23.71 23.51 -7.41
N LEU A 410 -24.68 23.08 -8.21
CA LEU A 410 -24.52 21.94 -9.13
C LEU A 410 -23.42 22.20 -10.17
N HIS A 411 -23.42 23.39 -10.76
CA HIS A 411 -22.41 23.77 -11.75
C HIS A 411 -21.01 23.80 -11.14
N ARG A 412 -20.85 24.35 -9.93
CA ARG A 412 -19.56 24.34 -9.22
C ARG A 412 -19.14 22.93 -8.85
N GLY A 413 -20.04 22.11 -8.29
CA GLY A 413 -19.77 20.74 -7.92
C GLY A 413 -19.31 19.87 -9.10
N ALA A 414 -19.94 20.01 -10.27
CA ALA A 414 -19.53 19.31 -11.48
C ALA A 414 -18.07 19.63 -11.87
N ARG A 415 -17.65 20.90 -11.73
CA ARG A 415 -16.28 21.33 -12.02
C ARG A 415 -15.29 20.81 -10.96
N LEU A 416 -15.69 20.80 -9.69
CA LEU A 416 -14.88 20.21 -8.63
C LEU A 416 -14.62 18.72 -8.89
N VAL A 417 -15.64 17.97 -9.30
CA VAL A 417 -15.46 16.56 -9.68
C VAL A 417 -14.50 16.41 -10.85
N GLU A 418 -14.62 17.27 -11.88
CA GLU A 418 -13.75 17.20 -13.06
C GLU A 418 -12.30 17.53 -12.73
N ILE A 419 -12.05 18.54 -11.90
CA ILE A 419 -10.69 18.92 -11.44
C ILE A 419 -10.04 17.84 -10.60
N LEU A 420 -10.81 17.05 -9.85
CA LEU A 420 -10.27 15.96 -9.05
C LEU A 420 -9.91 14.71 -9.86
N LYS A 421 -10.35 14.62 -11.11
CA LYS A 421 -9.90 13.57 -12.01
C LYS A 421 -8.41 13.74 -12.32
N GLN A 422 -7.72 12.61 -12.44
CA GLN A 422 -6.28 12.58 -12.68
C GLN A 422 -5.92 11.32 -13.47
N PRO A 423 -5.02 11.40 -14.48
CA PRO A 423 -4.51 10.23 -15.18
C PRO A 423 -3.74 9.32 -14.24
N GLN A 424 -3.60 8.05 -14.61
CA GLN A 424 -2.73 7.11 -13.91
C GLN A 424 -1.26 7.46 -14.13
N TYR A 425 -0.45 7.26 -13.10
CA TYR A 425 1.01 7.41 -13.12
C TYR A 425 1.48 8.84 -13.41
N GLU A 426 0.63 9.80 -13.10
CA GLU A 426 0.93 11.24 -13.19
C GLU A 426 0.65 11.92 -11.83
N PRO A 427 1.39 11.56 -10.76
CA PRO A 427 1.22 12.24 -9.48
C PRO A 427 1.61 13.72 -9.59
N LEU A 428 0.87 14.58 -8.90
CA LEU A 428 1.08 16.03 -8.90
C LEU A 428 1.74 16.50 -7.61
N PRO A 429 2.74 17.37 -7.69
CA PRO A 429 3.31 18.05 -6.52
C PRO A 429 2.24 18.85 -5.76
N VAL A 430 2.37 18.90 -4.43
CA VAL A 430 1.33 19.48 -3.55
C VAL A 430 1.06 20.96 -3.82
N GLU A 431 2.07 21.73 -4.21
CA GLU A 431 1.93 23.15 -4.56
C GLU A 431 1.04 23.36 -5.80
N ARG A 432 1.12 22.48 -6.78
CA ARG A 432 0.21 22.51 -7.94
C ARG A 432 -1.21 22.10 -7.56
N GLN A 433 -1.34 21.08 -6.70
CA GLN A 433 -2.65 20.68 -6.15
C GLN A 433 -3.29 21.83 -5.39
N VAL A 434 -2.55 22.54 -4.53
CA VAL A 434 -3.04 23.71 -3.79
C VAL A 434 -3.56 24.80 -4.73
N ALA A 435 -2.84 25.10 -5.80
CA ALA A 435 -3.22 26.15 -6.75
C ALA A 435 -4.53 25.84 -7.47
N ILE A 436 -4.70 24.62 -8.00
CA ILE A 436 -5.93 24.27 -8.72
C ILE A 436 -7.14 24.11 -7.79
N ILE A 437 -6.94 23.54 -6.59
CA ILE A 437 -8.01 23.43 -5.59
C ILE A 437 -8.42 24.82 -5.12
N TYR A 438 -7.47 25.75 -4.92
CA TYR A 438 -7.76 27.14 -4.62
C TYR A 438 -8.62 27.78 -5.71
N ALA A 439 -8.23 27.63 -6.96
CA ALA A 439 -8.98 28.18 -8.09
C ALA A 439 -10.42 27.62 -8.14
N ALA A 440 -10.58 26.31 -7.97
CA ALA A 440 -11.86 25.63 -8.04
C ALA A 440 -12.79 25.99 -6.87
N THR A 441 -12.27 26.05 -5.65
CA THR A 441 -13.06 26.34 -4.45
C THR A 441 -13.46 27.80 -4.34
N ASN A 442 -12.67 28.73 -4.92
CA ASN A 442 -12.97 30.17 -4.94
C ASN A 442 -13.80 30.61 -6.17
N GLY A 443 -14.28 29.68 -6.99
CA GLY A 443 -15.22 29.98 -8.08
C GLY A 443 -14.60 30.49 -9.37
N TYR A 444 -13.28 30.47 -9.54
CA TYR A 444 -12.61 30.91 -10.77
C TYR A 444 -12.95 30.04 -11.99
N LEU A 445 -13.46 28.82 -11.76
CA LEU A 445 -13.92 27.93 -12.83
C LEU A 445 -15.42 28.04 -13.12
N ASP A 446 -16.20 28.83 -12.39
CA ASP A 446 -17.66 28.84 -12.50
C ASP A 446 -18.20 29.23 -13.90
N LYS A 447 -17.42 30.01 -14.66
CA LYS A 447 -17.76 30.45 -16.03
C LYS A 447 -17.16 29.55 -17.13
N ILE A 448 -16.40 28.51 -16.76
CA ILE A 448 -15.70 27.64 -17.71
C ILE A 448 -16.54 26.38 -17.93
N ALA A 449 -16.61 25.88 -19.17
CA ALA A 449 -17.30 24.62 -19.45
C ALA A 449 -16.59 23.46 -18.73
N VAL A 450 -17.35 22.46 -18.26
CA VAL A 450 -16.80 21.30 -17.56
C VAL A 450 -15.74 20.57 -18.41
N SER A 451 -15.98 20.46 -19.73
CA SER A 451 -15.06 19.86 -20.69
C SER A 451 -13.72 20.59 -20.81
N GLU A 452 -13.65 21.86 -20.41
CA GLU A 452 -12.46 22.70 -20.50
C GLU A 452 -11.69 22.79 -19.16
N ALA A 453 -12.23 22.24 -18.08
CA ALA A 453 -11.61 22.30 -16.76
C ALA A 453 -10.18 21.71 -16.73
N ARG A 454 -9.94 20.65 -17.48
CA ARG A 454 -8.61 20.03 -17.59
C ARG A 454 -7.62 20.88 -18.39
N ALA A 455 -8.08 21.52 -19.48
CA ALA A 455 -7.25 22.46 -20.23
C ALA A 455 -6.90 23.67 -19.35
N PHE A 456 -7.87 24.20 -18.60
CA PHE A 456 -7.66 25.25 -17.63
C PHE A 456 -6.57 24.89 -16.61
N GLU A 457 -6.64 23.69 -16.02
CA GLU A 457 -5.64 23.19 -15.06
C GLU A 457 -4.23 23.18 -15.67
N THR A 458 -4.07 22.58 -16.84
CA THR A 458 -2.78 22.43 -17.50
C THR A 458 -2.19 23.79 -17.89
N GLU A 459 -3.01 24.70 -18.42
CA GLU A 459 -2.57 26.03 -18.82
C GLU A 459 -2.29 26.94 -17.62
N LEU A 460 -3.05 26.80 -16.53
CA LEU A 460 -2.81 27.53 -15.27
C LEU A 460 -1.41 27.24 -14.72
N TYR A 461 -0.99 25.98 -14.72
CA TYR A 461 0.34 25.62 -14.23
C TYR A 461 1.43 26.28 -15.07
N LYS A 462 1.33 26.22 -16.39
CA LYS A 462 2.28 26.87 -17.31
C LYS A 462 2.32 28.38 -17.15
N PHE A 463 1.14 28.98 -16.95
CA PHE A 463 1.03 30.42 -16.71
C PHE A 463 1.73 30.84 -15.42
N ILE A 464 1.49 30.12 -14.31
CA ILE A 464 2.14 30.40 -13.03
C ILE A 464 3.65 30.21 -13.15
N GLU A 465 4.13 29.13 -13.77
CA GLU A 465 5.57 28.87 -13.96
C GLU A 465 6.25 29.95 -14.81
N THR A 466 5.54 30.55 -15.75
CA THR A 466 6.09 31.58 -16.64
C THR A 466 6.07 32.97 -16.02
N ARG A 467 4.94 33.35 -15.42
CA ARG A 467 4.72 34.72 -14.92
C ARG A 467 4.95 34.90 -13.43
N TYR A 468 4.77 33.84 -12.65
CA TYR A 468 4.90 33.82 -11.21
C TYR A 468 5.90 32.72 -10.76
N ALA A 469 7.03 32.62 -11.42
CA ALA A 469 7.99 31.52 -11.35
C ALA A 469 8.40 31.08 -9.92
N GLN A 470 8.35 32.00 -8.94
CA GLN A 470 8.71 31.72 -7.55
C GLN A 470 7.53 31.18 -6.71
N LEU A 471 6.29 31.27 -7.20
CA LEU A 471 5.09 31.01 -6.40
C LEU A 471 5.00 29.56 -5.92
N PHE A 472 5.17 28.59 -6.83
CA PHE A 472 5.18 27.17 -6.45
C PHE A 472 6.29 26.82 -5.47
N GLY A 473 7.51 27.32 -5.73
CA GLY A 473 8.64 27.12 -4.83
C GLY A 473 8.42 27.73 -3.44
N ALA A 474 7.76 28.88 -3.36
CA ALA A 474 7.42 29.52 -2.10
C ALA A 474 6.36 28.71 -1.32
N ILE A 475 5.31 28.21 -2.00
CA ILE A 475 4.28 27.35 -1.37
C ILE A 475 4.90 26.05 -0.85
N ALA A 476 5.77 25.41 -1.64
CA ALA A 476 6.46 24.18 -1.24
C ALA A 476 7.36 24.39 -0.02
N LYS A 477 8.05 25.54 0.04
CA LYS A 477 8.98 25.90 1.14
C LYS A 477 8.24 26.30 2.42
N GLU A 478 7.26 27.22 2.33
CA GLU A 478 6.52 27.73 3.50
C GLU A 478 5.51 26.73 4.03
N LYS A 479 5.02 25.82 3.19
CA LYS A 479 3.98 24.82 3.51
C LYS A 479 2.67 25.42 4.08
N GLN A 480 2.50 26.73 3.93
CA GLN A 480 1.32 27.49 4.34
C GLN A 480 1.09 28.64 3.34
N LEU A 481 -0.15 29.08 3.21
CA LEU A 481 -0.51 30.28 2.50
C LEU A 481 -0.52 31.45 3.50
N SER A 482 0.58 32.20 3.59
CA SER A 482 0.62 33.50 4.26
C SER A 482 -0.31 34.47 3.49
N ASP A 483 -0.72 35.56 4.11
CA ASP A 483 -1.58 36.56 3.44
C ASP A 483 -0.92 37.09 2.16
N GLN A 484 0.39 37.24 2.16
CA GLN A 484 1.14 37.64 0.98
C GLN A 484 1.10 36.57 -0.12
N LEU A 485 1.38 35.31 0.20
CA LEU A 485 1.33 34.21 -0.78
C LEU A 485 -0.07 33.96 -1.29
N LYS A 486 -1.07 34.07 -0.40
CA LYS A 486 -2.48 33.97 -0.79
C LYS A 486 -2.85 35.08 -1.75
N GLY A 487 -2.44 36.31 -1.49
CA GLY A 487 -2.66 37.44 -2.40
C GLY A 487 -1.99 37.28 -3.76
N GLN A 488 -0.76 36.73 -3.79
CA GLN A 488 -0.05 36.41 -5.04
C GLN A 488 -0.76 35.30 -5.83
N LEU A 489 -1.18 34.22 -5.14
CA LEU A 489 -1.92 33.13 -5.75
C LEU A 489 -3.26 33.61 -6.31
N ASP A 490 -3.98 34.42 -5.56
CA ASP A 490 -5.25 35.01 -5.99
C ASP A 490 -5.07 35.89 -7.23
N ALA A 491 -4.08 36.77 -7.24
CA ALA A 491 -3.76 37.60 -8.39
C ALA A 491 -3.41 36.77 -9.64
N ALA A 492 -2.58 35.75 -9.48
CA ALA A 492 -2.17 34.88 -10.57
C ALA A 492 -3.36 34.10 -11.16
N VAL A 493 -4.21 33.51 -10.30
CA VAL A 493 -5.39 32.73 -10.73
C VAL A 493 -6.42 33.65 -11.38
N LYS A 494 -6.67 34.84 -10.84
CA LYS A 494 -7.61 35.83 -11.39
C LYS A 494 -7.16 36.35 -12.75
N GLU A 495 -5.90 36.72 -12.90
CA GLU A 495 -5.31 37.16 -14.18
C GLU A 495 -5.46 36.06 -15.24
N PHE A 496 -5.06 34.82 -14.89
CA PHE A 496 -5.18 33.68 -15.80
C PHE A 496 -6.63 33.37 -16.17
N ALA A 497 -7.56 33.31 -15.21
CA ALA A 497 -8.96 32.99 -15.46
C ALA A 497 -9.62 34.02 -16.39
N THR A 498 -9.24 35.31 -16.27
CA THR A 498 -9.73 36.37 -17.14
C THR A 498 -9.19 36.21 -18.56
N ASP A 499 -7.91 35.94 -18.72
CA ASP A 499 -7.27 35.70 -20.02
C ASP A 499 -7.80 34.46 -20.70
N PHE A 500 -7.94 33.35 -19.96
CA PHE A 500 -8.48 32.09 -20.47
C PHE A 500 -9.92 32.26 -20.99
N ALA A 501 -10.79 32.93 -20.23
CA ALA A 501 -12.16 33.19 -20.64
C ALA A 501 -12.24 34.08 -21.89
N ALA A 502 -11.38 35.11 -21.97
CA ALA A 502 -11.34 36.01 -23.15
C ALA A 502 -10.88 35.27 -24.41
N ARG A 503 -9.83 34.42 -24.30
CA ARG A 503 -9.33 33.60 -25.44
C ARG A 503 -10.38 32.60 -25.93
N LYS A 504 -11.15 32.02 -25.02
CA LYS A 504 -12.22 31.08 -25.38
C LYS A 504 -13.42 31.76 -26.02
N ALA A 505 -13.80 32.94 -25.54
CA ALA A 505 -14.85 33.72 -26.16
C ALA A 505 -14.49 34.24 -27.57
N ALA A 506 -13.19 34.46 -27.84
CA ALA A 506 -12.73 34.86 -29.17
C ALA A 506 -12.58 33.66 -30.13
N ALA A 507 -12.55 32.42 -29.64
CA ALA A 507 -12.43 31.20 -30.44
C ALA A 507 -13.79 30.51 -30.72
N ALA A 508 -14.86 30.90 -30.05
CA ALA A 508 -16.24 30.44 -30.23
C ALA A 508 -17.02 31.36 -31.15
#